data_53b5f860bbc48d1be2ce8a9f74aceb78
#
_entry.id   53b5f860bbc48d1be2ce8a9f74aceb78
#
_cell.length_a   1.000
_cell.length_b   1.000
_cell.length_c   1.000
_cell.angle_alpha   90.00
_cell.angle_beta   90.00
_cell.angle_gamma   90.00
#
_symmetry.space_group_name_H-M   'P 1'
#
loop_
_entity.id
_entity.type
_entity.pdbx_description
1 polymer ?
#
loop_
_entity_poly.entity_id
_entity_poly.type
_entity_poly.pdbx_seq_one_letter_code
_entity_poly.pdbx_strand_id
1 'polypeptide(L)'
;MNAEKLLSIVTLAERLKNNTRHSWTSQGRRESVAEHSWRLTLMAFFLRDEFPQADMNKVMTMCLLHDMGEAFTGDIPSFHKTAEDEAEESRALAAWVDALPSPYREELSALYAEMDALETQEAKIYKSLDKLEVIHQHNEAPLDTWLPLERTLNLTYGQENVAFSPYLTQLRAILRRNSEKKLEAAE
;
A
#
# COMPACT_ATOMS: atom_id res chain seq x y z
N MET A 1 15.32 22.43 -1.26
CA MET A 1 14.25 22.39 -0.20
C MET A 1 14.70 23.27 0.96
N ASN A 2 13.92 24.27 1.40
CA ASN A 2 14.22 24.96 2.66
C ASN A 2 13.58 24.22 3.85
N ALA A 3 14.02 24.56 5.07
CA ALA A 3 13.59 23.85 6.28
C ALA A 3 12.09 24.01 6.58
N GLU A 4 11.51 25.18 6.33
CA GLU A 4 10.07 25.44 6.54
C GLU A 4 9.21 24.58 5.59
N LYS A 5 9.63 24.48 4.31
CA LYS A 5 8.94 23.63 3.34
C LYS A 5 9.04 22.15 3.70
N LEU A 6 10.22 21.68 4.15
CA LEU A 6 10.38 20.32 4.67
C LEU A 6 9.41 20.06 5.82
N LEU A 7 9.35 20.96 6.81
CA LEU A 7 8.44 20.80 7.95
C LEU A 7 6.98 20.77 7.49
N SER A 8 6.58 21.60 6.51
CA SER A 8 5.21 21.57 5.99
C SER A 8 4.84 20.21 5.35
N ILE A 9 5.79 19.58 4.65
CA ILE A 9 5.61 18.26 4.02
C ILE A 9 5.45 17.18 5.09
N VAL A 10 6.35 17.14 6.08
CA VAL A 10 6.26 16.10 7.13
C VAL A 10 5.07 16.32 8.07
N THR A 11 4.62 17.57 8.25
CA THR A 11 3.38 17.87 8.97
C THR A 11 2.14 17.35 8.23
N LEU A 12 2.13 17.41 6.90
CA LEU A 12 1.06 16.77 6.11
C LEU A 12 1.06 15.25 6.30
N ALA A 13 2.23 14.62 6.20
CA ALA A 13 2.36 13.17 6.37
C ALA A 13 1.94 12.70 7.78
N GLU A 14 1.91 13.57 8.79
CA GLU A 14 1.40 13.25 10.12
C GLU A 14 -0.08 12.83 10.08
N ARG A 15 -0.87 13.34 9.11
CA ARG A 15 -2.26 12.94 8.94
C ARG A 15 -2.41 11.45 8.69
N LEU A 16 -1.46 10.81 7.98
CA LEU A 16 -1.49 9.37 7.72
C LEU A 16 -1.34 8.51 8.98
N LYS A 17 -0.80 9.05 10.06
CA LYS A 17 -0.76 8.38 11.37
C LYS A 17 -2.14 8.35 12.03
N ASN A 18 -3.00 9.34 11.74
CA ASN A 18 -4.33 9.48 12.29
C ASN A 18 -5.41 8.89 11.38
N ASN A 19 -5.13 8.76 10.08
CA ASN A 19 -6.00 8.08 9.14
C ASN A 19 -5.88 6.57 9.37
N THR A 20 -6.99 5.96 9.80
CA THR A 20 -7.05 4.53 10.08
C THR A 20 -7.69 3.78 8.94
N ARG A 21 -7.08 2.67 8.58
CA ARG A 21 -7.59 1.69 7.62
C ARG A 21 -8.73 0.87 8.27
N HIS A 22 -9.50 0.15 7.43
CA HIS A 22 -10.48 -0.81 7.97
C HIS A 22 -9.80 -2.03 8.60
N SER A 23 -8.53 -2.31 8.27
CA SER A 23 -7.71 -3.38 8.85
C SER A 23 -7.39 -3.15 10.33
N TRP A 24 -7.19 -4.24 11.06
CA TRP A 24 -6.89 -4.25 12.48
C TRP A 24 -5.51 -4.84 12.74
N THR A 25 -4.85 -4.37 13.78
CA THR A 25 -3.62 -4.99 14.27
C THR A 25 -3.92 -6.21 15.13
N SER A 26 -2.93 -7.06 15.38
CA SER A 26 -3.04 -8.22 16.29
C SER A 26 -3.42 -7.85 17.73
N GLN A 27 -3.27 -6.58 18.13
CA GLN A 27 -3.61 -6.06 19.45
C GLN A 27 -5.01 -5.42 19.52
N GLY A 28 -5.82 -5.57 18.47
CA GLY A 28 -7.22 -5.14 18.46
C GLY A 28 -7.43 -3.63 18.31
N ARG A 29 -6.50 -2.92 17.66
CA ARG A 29 -6.71 -1.54 17.24
C ARG A 29 -6.69 -1.42 15.72
N ARG A 30 -7.28 -0.37 15.19
CA ARG A 30 -7.17 -0.06 13.75
C ARG A 30 -5.71 0.22 13.38
N GLU A 31 -5.31 -0.28 12.22
CA GLU A 31 -4.05 0.06 11.58
C GLU A 31 -4.12 1.46 11.00
N SER A 32 -3.04 2.24 11.07
CA SER A 32 -2.95 3.51 10.35
C SER A 32 -2.36 3.33 8.95
N VAL A 33 -2.66 4.27 8.04
CA VAL A 33 -2.06 4.30 6.69
C VAL A 33 -0.54 4.39 6.75
N ALA A 34 0.00 5.14 7.71
CA ALA A 34 1.45 5.25 7.89
C ALA A 34 2.09 3.91 8.31
N GLU A 35 1.41 3.09 9.12
CA GLU A 35 1.90 1.77 9.54
C GLU A 35 1.90 0.78 8.37
N HIS A 36 0.85 0.79 7.55
CA HIS A 36 0.78 0.04 6.31
C HIS A 36 1.95 0.38 5.38
N SER A 37 2.12 1.66 5.05
CA SER A 37 3.20 2.12 4.16
C SER A 37 4.59 1.79 4.70
N TRP A 38 4.80 1.88 6.01
CA TRP A 38 6.05 1.47 6.66
C TRP A 38 6.31 -0.03 6.50
N ARG A 39 5.32 -0.89 6.78
CA ARG A 39 5.48 -2.34 6.67
C ARG A 39 5.65 -2.78 5.23
N LEU A 40 4.92 -2.17 4.31
CA LEU A 40 5.08 -2.37 2.88
C LEU A 40 6.51 -2.06 2.41
N THR A 41 7.07 -0.92 2.85
CA THR A 41 8.46 -0.53 2.56
C THR A 41 9.46 -1.53 3.14
N LEU A 42 9.20 -2.04 4.35
CA LEU A 42 10.03 -3.06 4.97
C LEU A 42 10.01 -4.39 4.20
N MET A 43 8.84 -4.80 3.68
CA MET A 43 8.74 -5.97 2.79
C MET A 43 9.59 -5.76 1.53
N ALA A 44 9.50 -4.61 0.88
CA ALA A 44 10.31 -4.28 -0.30
C ALA A 44 11.81 -4.34 0.00
N PHE A 45 12.25 -3.86 1.15
CA PHE A 45 13.66 -3.91 1.57
C PHE A 45 14.17 -5.35 1.70
N PHE A 46 13.42 -6.26 2.31
CA PHE A 46 13.87 -7.63 2.57
C PHE A 46 13.75 -8.58 1.37
N LEU A 47 12.96 -8.22 0.36
CA LEU A 47 12.85 -9.05 -0.85
C LEU A 47 13.69 -8.54 -2.04
N ARG A 48 14.52 -7.51 -1.83
CA ARG A 48 15.31 -6.88 -2.90
C ARG A 48 16.21 -7.85 -3.68
N ASP A 49 16.73 -8.88 -3.02
CA ASP A 49 17.62 -9.85 -3.66
C ASP A 49 16.89 -10.79 -4.64
N GLU A 50 15.55 -10.84 -4.55
CA GLU A 50 14.69 -11.59 -5.47
C GLU A 50 14.46 -10.85 -6.82
N PHE A 51 14.79 -9.55 -6.85
CA PHE A 51 14.60 -8.67 -8.00
C PHE A 51 15.87 -7.90 -8.38
N PRO A 52 16.99 -8.60 -8.72
CA PRO A 52 18.27 -7.96 -8.95
C PRO A 52 18.31 -7.02 -10.16
N GLN A 53 17.28 -7.07 -11.03
CA GLN A 53 17.17 -6.24 -12.24
C GLN A 53 16.29 -4.99 -12.01
N ALA A 54 15.57 -4.92 -10.88
CA ALA A 54 14.71 -3.79 -10.57
C ALA A 54 15.42 -2.78 -9.68
N ASP A 55 15.07 -1.51 -9.84
CA ASP A 55 15.46 -0.46 -8.88
C ASP A 55 14.63 -0.57 -7.61
N MET A 56 15.13 -1.37 -6.66
CA MET A 56 14.42 -1.58 -5.39
C MET A 56 14.39 -0.34 -4.49
N ASN A 57 15.27 0.65 -4.69
CA ASN A 57 15.15 1.94 -4.00
C ASN A 57 13.91 2.69 -4.50
N LYS A 58 13.65 2.66 -5.81
CA LYS A 58 12.42 3.21 -6.39
C LYS A 58 11.19 2.47 -5.89
N VAL A 59 11.22 1.13 -5.83
CA VAL A 59 10.12 0.33 -5.25
C VAL A 59 9.83 0.74 -3.79
N MET A 60 10.88 0.86 -2.96
CA MET A 60 10.70 1.31 -1.57
C MET A 60 10.13 2.73 -1.49
N THR A 61 10.52 3.61 -2.41
CA THR A 61 9.95 4.97 -2.49
C THR A 61 8.48 4.94 -2.88
N MET A 62 8.09 4.11 -3.86
CA MET A 62 6.69 3.87 -4.22
C MET A 62 5.89 3.36 -3.02
N CYS A 63 6.38 2.33 -2.33
CA CYS A 63 5.75 1.77 -1.14
C CYS A 63 5.56 2.80 -0.02
N LEU A 64 6.54 3.67 0.20
CA LEU A 64 6.48 4.70 1.24
C LEU A 64 5.45 5.80 0.93
N LEU A 65 5.30 6.16 -0.35
CA LEU A 65 4.58 7.37 -0.77
C LEU A 65 3.23 7.08 -1.45
N HIS A 66 2.86 5.81 -1.70
CA HIS A 66 1.71 5.47 -2.52
C HIS A 66 0.38 6.05 -2.00
N ASP A 67 0.19 6.07 -0.70
CA ASP A 67 -1.04 6.52 -0.03
C ASP A 67 -0.96 7.98 0.45
N MET A 68 -0.02 8.80 -0.08
CA MET A 68 0.06 10.22 0.31
C MET A 68 -1.22 11.00 -0.03
N GLY A 69 -1.98 10.57 -1.03
CA GLY A 69 -3.29 11.13 -1.38
C GLY A 69 -4.30 11.04 -0.24
N GLU A 70 -4.26 9.97 0.53
CA GLU A 70 -5.13 9.75 1.68
C GLU A 70 -4.91 10.74 2.84
N ALA A 71 -3.80 11.48 2.84
CA ALA A 71 -3.63 12.59 3.77
C ALA A 71 -4.67 13.73 3.54
N PHE A 72 -5.34 13.75 2.40
CA PHE A 72 -6.36 14.74 2.04
C PHE A 72 -7.78 14.20 2.16
N THR A 73 -8.01 12.93 1.81
CA THR A 73 -9.34 12.32 1.70
C THR A 73 -9.64 11.31 2.81
N GLY A 74 -8.62 10.81 3.49
CA GLY A 74 -8.73 9.63 4.36
C GLY A 74 -8.66 8.31 3.58
N ASP A 75 -8.50 7.19 4.28
CA ASP A 75 -8.57 5.84 3.70
C ASP A 75 -10.02 5.45 3.42
N ILE A 76 -10.31 5.11 2.17
CA ILE A 76 -11.58 4.51 1.76
C ILE A 76 -11.26 3.09 1.30
N PRO A 77 -11.83 2.04 1.93
CA PRO A 77 -11.61 0.66 1.52
C PRO A 77 -11.87 0.46 0.02
N SER A 78 -10.97 -0.23 -0.68
CA SER A 78 -11.00 -0.34 -2.14
C SER A 78 -12.32 -0.87 -2.72
N PHE A 79 -13.07 -1.67 -1.95
CA PHE A 79 -14.38 -2.19 -2.33
C PHE A 79 -15.55 -1.22 -2.05
N HIS A 80 -15.29 -0.07 -1.45
CA HIS A 80 -16.25 1.03 -1.24
C HIS A 80 -15.87 2.28 -2.04
N LYS A 81 -14.60 2.36 -2.51
CA LYS A 81 -14.08 3.53 -3.21
C LYS A 81 -14.78 3.70 -4.56
N THR A 82 -15.35 4.86 -4.79
CA THR A 82 -16.01 5.22 -6.05
C THR A 82 -15.04 5.91 -7.01
N ALA A 83 -15.39 5.99 -8.30
CA ALA A 83 -14.60 6.74 -9.28
C ALA A 83 -14.50 8.25 -8.94
N GLU A 84 -15.49 8.81 -8.22
CA GLU A 84 -15.45 10.19 -7.74
C GLU A 84 -14.44 10.37 -6.62
N ASP A 85 -14.39 9.43 -5.65
CA ASP A 85 -13.40 9.41 -4.57
C ASP A 85 -11.97 9.30 -5.13
N GLU A 86 -11.76 8.41 -6.10
CA GLU A 86 -10.45 8.26 -6.78
C GLU A 86 -10.04 9.54 -7.49
N ALA A 87 -10.97 10.20 -8.18
CA ALA A 87 -10.71 11.44 -8.89
C ALA A 87 -10.42 12.61 -7.93
N GLU A 88 -11.07 12.65 -6.76
CA GLU A 88 -10.82 13.67 -5.74
C GLU A 88 -9.44 13.49 -5.12
N GLU A 89 -9.09 12.27 -4.73
CA GLU A 89 -7.79 11.93 -4.17
C GLU A 89 -6.65 12.23 -5.16
N SER A 90 -6.80 11.80 -6.42
CA SER A 90 -5.82 12.05 -7.47
C SER A 90 -5.61 13.55 -7.71
N ARG A 91 -6.69 14.35 -7.72
CA ARG A 91 -6.60 15.81 -7.86
C ARG A 91 -5.88 16.46 -6.68
N ALA A 92 -6.18 16.03 -5.45
CA ALA A 92 -5.56 16.58 -4.25
C ALA A 92 -4.06 16.23 -4.20
N LEU A 93 -3.71 14.98 -4.55
CA LEU A 93 -2.34 14.52 -4.65
C LEU A 93 -1.56 15.30 -5.72
N ALA A 94 -2.11 15.46 -6.93
CA ALA A 94 -1.48 16.20 -8.01
C ALA A 94 -1.23 17.66 -7.62
N ALA A 95 -2.21 18.33 -7.03
CA ALA A 95 -2.06 19.70 -6.56
C ALA A 95 -0.98 19.85 -5.49
N TRP A 96 -0.84 18.87 -4.60
CA TRP A 96 0.24 18.86 -3.61
C TRP A 96 1.61 18.66 -4.26
N VAL A 97 1.73 17.73 -5.21
CA VAL A 97 2.98 17.49 -5.96
C VAL A 97 3.39 18.74 -6.73
N ASP A 98 2.46 19.41 -7.42
CA ASP A 98 2.70 20.65 -8.18
C ASP A 98 3.21 21.79 -7.30
N ALA A 99 2.83 21.81 -6.02
CA ALA A 99 3.29 22.81 -5.06
C ALA A 99 4.69 22.53 -4.46
N LEU A 100 5.31 21.41 -4.83
CA LEU A 100 6.66 21.06 -4.38
C LEU A 100 7.73 21.84 -5.17
N PRO A 101 8.88 22.14 -4.56
CA PRO A 101 9.99 22.71 -5.28
C PRO A 101 10.68 21.68 -6.18
N SER A 102 11.27 22.12 -7.30
CA SER A 102 12.18 21.28 -8.10
C SER A 102 13.40 20.82 -7.23
N PRO A 103 13.93 19.59 -7.42
CA PRO A 103 13.50 18.60 -8.41
C PRO A 103 12.36 17.67 -7.93
N TYR A 104 11.89 17.80 -6.68
CA TYR A 104 10.92 16.89 -6.06
C TYR A 104 9.58 16.82 -6.80
N ARG A 105 9.12 17.95 -7.36
CA ARG A 105 7.90 18.00 -8.15
C ARG A 105 7.99 17.08 -9.36
N GLU A 106 9.06 17.21 -10.13
CA GLU A 106 9.28 16.45 -11.35
C GLU A 106 9.48 14.95 -11.05
N GLU A 107 10.25 14.65 -10.00
CA GLU A 107 10.52 13.28 -9.56
C GLU A 107 9.25 12.58 -9.08
N LEU A 108 8.43 13.23 -8.24
CA LEU A 108 7.19 12.62 -7.75
C LEU A 108 6.10 12.55 -8.81
N SER A 109 6.00 13.54 -9.71
CA SER A 109 5.08 13.45 -10.85
C SER A 109 5.38 12.24 -11.73
N ALA A 110 6.66 11.99 -12.02
CA ALA A 110 7.09 10.83 -12.81
C ALA A 110 6.84 9.51 -12.03
N LEU A 111 7.11 9.50 -10.73
CA LEU A 111 6.90 8.32 -9.87
C LEU A 111 5.43 7.90 -9.83
N TYR A 112 4.51 8.84 -9.58
CA TYR A 112 3.08 8.54 -9.52
C TYR A 112 2.53 8.13 -10.89
N ALA A 113 2.97 8.79 -11.98
CA ALA A 113 2.59 8.37 -13.34
C ALA A 113 3.06 6.93 -13.66
N GLU A 114 4.26 6.53 -13.21
CA GLU A 114 4.76 5.17 -13.36
C GLU A 114 3.94 4.17 -12.51
N MET A 115 3.57 4.55 -11.29
CA MET A 115 2.72 3.73 -10.41
C MET A 115 1.33 3.50 -11.00
N ASP A 116 0.72 4.52 -11.58
CA ASP A 116 -0.60 4.43 -12.21
C ASP A 116 -0.57 3.58 -13.49
N ALA A 117 0.48 3.70 -14.30
CA ALA A 117 0.63 2.95 -15.54
C ALA A 117 0.82 1.43 -15.30
N LEU A 118 1.45 1.02 -14.20
CA LEU A 118 1.75 -0.38 -13.85
C LEU A 118 2.49 -1.17 -14.94
N GLU A 119 3.28 -0.49 -15.76
CA GLU A 119 3.99 -1.11 -16.89
C GLU A 119 5.38 -1.61 -16.50
N THR A 120 6.09 -0.88 -15.64
CA THR A 120 7.44 -1.23 -15.20
C THR A 120 7.46 -2.37 -14.19
N GLN A 121 8.60 -3.01 -14.04
CA GLN A 121 8.78 -4.07 -13.04
C GLN A 121 8.63 -3.50 -11.62
N GLU A 122 9.16 -2.31 -11.39
CA GLU A 122 9.09 -1.60 -10.11
C GLU A 122 7.64 -1.33 -9.71
N ALA A 123 6.82 -0.79 -10.61
CA ALA A 123 5.41 -0.51 -10.36
C ALA A 123 4.61 -1.81 -10.09
N LYS A 124 4.92 -2.89 -10.82
CA LYS A 124 4.30 -4.21 -10.59
C LYS A 124 4.70 -4.82 -9.26
N ILE A 125 5.97 -4.70 -8.86
CA ILE A 125 6.44 -5.18 -7.54
C ILE A 125 5.74 -4.41 -6.44
N TYR A 126 5.79 -3.08 -6.46
CA TYR A 126 5.11 -2.23 -5.48
C TYR A 126 3.63 -2.62 -5.34
N LYS A 127 2.89 -2.69 -6.46
CA LYS A 127 1.45 -2.99 -6.43
C LYS A 127 1.14 -4.39 -5.91
N SER A 128 2.01 -5.35 -6.21
CA SER A 128 1.90 -6.71 -5.64
C SER A 128 2.08 -6.69 -4.13
N LEU A 129 3.09 -5.99 -3.64
CA LEU A 129 3.36 -5.91 -2.20
C LEU A 129 2.22 -5.22 -1.45
N ASP A 130 1.64 -4.14 -2.00
CA ASP A 130 0.46 -3.48 -1.47
C ASP A 130 -0.68 -4.48 -1.24
N LYS A 131 -1.00 -5.32 -2.23
CA LYS A 131 -2.04 -6.35 -2.11
C LYS A 131 -1.69 -7.46 -1.11
N LEU A 132 -0.43 -7.88 -1.07
CA LEU A 132 0.03 -8.94 -0.18
C LEU A 132 0.10 -8.49 1.29
N GLU A 133 0.46 -7.24 1.52
CA GLU A 133 0.52 -6.66 2.86
C GLU A 133 -0.85 -6.67 3.53
N VAL A 134 -1.91 -6.27 2.79
CA VAL A 134 -3.30 -6.30 3.27
C VAL A 134 -3.70 -7.70 3.73
N ILE A 135 -3.42 -8.74 2.93
CA ILE A 135 -3.75 -10.12 3.30
C ILE A 135 -2.97 -10.55 4.55
N HIS A 136 -1.69 -10.14 4.63
CA HIS A 136 -0.85 -10.44 5.79
C HIS A 136 -1.40 -9.78 7.04
N GLN A 137 -1.79 -8.51 6.97
CA GLN A 137 -2.40 -7.78 8.09
C GLN A 137 -3.70 -8.45 8.55
N HIS A 138 -4.58 -8.84 7.63
CA HIS A 138 -5.78 -9.58 7.98
C HIS A 138 -5.45 -10.91 8.68
N ASN A 139 -4.44 -11.64 8.21
CA ASN A 139 -4.02 -12.89 8.84
C ASN A 139 -3.49 -12.72 10.27
N GLU A 140 -2.93 -11.57 10.61
CA GLU A 140 -2.48 -11.26 11.97
C GLU A 140 -3.63 -10.74 12.87
N ALA A 141 -4.60 -10.05 12.30
CA ALA A 141 -5.74 -9.51 13.03
C ALA A 141 -6.69 -10.61 13.55
N PRO A 142 -7.44 -10.40 14.65
CA PRO A 142 -8.49 -11.32 15.09
C PRO A 142 -9.54 -11.54 14.00
N LEU A 143 -10.05 -12.78 13.85
CA LEU A 143 -10.97 -13.13 12.75
C LEU A 143 -12.34 -12.42 12.85
N ASP A 144 -12.77 -12.06 14.04
CA ASP A 144 -14.01 -11.31 14.27
C ASP A 144 -13.93 -9.85 13.78
N THR A 145 -12.73 -9.37 13.48
CA THR A 145 -12.51 -8.05 12.85
C THR A 145 -12.62 -8.09 11.33
N TRP A 146 -12.65 -9.28 10.72
CA TRP A 146 -12.79 -9.42 9.27
C TRP A 146 -14.23 -9.14 8.84
N LEU A 147 -14.38 -8.34 7.80
CA LEU A 147 -15.67 -8.19 7.13
C LEU A 147 -16.07 -9.52 6.45
N PRO A 148 -17.37 -9.80 6.30
CA PRO A 148 -17.84 -11.04 5.64
C PRO A 148 -17.23 -11.24 4.25
N LEU A 149 -17.05 -10.14 3.49
CA LEU A 149 -16.42 -10.14 2.16
C LEU A 149 -14.97 -10.61 2.21
N GLU A 150 -14.21 -10.25 3.24
CA GLU A 150 -12.77 -10.54 3.35
C GLU A 150 -12.48 -12.02 3.55
N ARG A 151 -13.44 -12.77 4.08
CA ARG A 151 -13.33 -14.24 4.22
C ARG A 151 -13.15 -14.94 2.86
N THR A 152 -13.72 -14.39 1.80
CA THR A 152 -13.54 -14.90 0.43
C THR A 152 -12.50 -14.11 -0.35
N LEU A 153 -12.47 -12.79 -0.18
CA LEU A 153 -11.55 -11.90 -0.90
C LEU A 153 -10.08 -12.25 -0.61
N ASN A 154 -9.71 -12.50 0.64
CA ASN A 154 -8.33 -12.88 1.02
C ASN A 154 -7.83 -14.15 0.31
N LEU A 155 -8.73 -15.02 -0.16
CA LEU A 155 -8.36 -16.23 -0.89
C LEU A 155 -8.00 -15.95 -2.36
N THR A 156 -8.44 -14.82 -2.92
CA THR A 156 -8.25 -14.48 -4.35
C THR A 156 -7.51 -13.15 -4.58
N TYR A 157 -7.51 -12.24 -3.61
CA TYR A 157 -6.96 -10.89 -3.73
C TYR A 157 -5.48 -10.90 -4.14
N GLY A 158 -5.10 -10.03 -5.06
CA GLY A 158 -3.74 -9.88 -5.54
C GLY A 158 -3.20 -11.02 -6.42
N GLN A 159 -4.02 -12.03 -6.78
CA GLN A 159 -3.56 -13.19 -7.56
C GLN A 159 -3.01 -12.78 -8.94
N GLU A 160 -3.65 -11.87 -9.63
CA GLU A 160 -3.20 -11.39 -10.95
C GLU A 160 -1.96 -10.50 -10.83
N ASN A 161 -1.90 -9.69 -9.76
CA ASN A 161 -0.77 -8.79 -9.53
C ASN A 161 0.56 -9.52 -9.34
N VAL A 162 0.55 -10.72 -8.74
CA VAL A 162 1.78 -11.49 -8.46
C VAL A 162 2.21 -12.43 -9.61
N ALA A 163 1.38 -12.60 -10.62
CA ALA A 163 1.55 -13.64 -11.66
C ALA A 163 2.86 -13.51 -12.48
N PHE A 164 3.43 -12.32 -12.55
CA PHE A 164 4.69 -12.07 -13.26
C PHE A 164 5.93 -12.58 -12.50
N SER A 165 5.83 -12.92 -11.22
CA SER A 165 6.94 -13.34 -10.37
C SER A 165 6.66 -14.67 -9.65
N PRO A 166 7.50 -15.70 -9.87
CA PRO A 166 7.39 -16.96 -9.13
C PRO A 166 7.51 -16.78 -7.61
N TYR A 167 8.40 -15.87 -7.16
CA TYR A 167 8.58 -15.59 -5.72
C TYR A 167 7.31 -14.98 -5.10
N LEU A 168 6.75 -13.92 -5.72
CA LEU A 168 5.53 -13.29 -5.21
C LEU A 168 4.32 -14.23 -5.28
N THR A 169 4.24 -15.08 -6.30
CA THR A 169 3.23 -16.13 -6.41
C THR A 169 3.33 -17.13 -5.24
N GLN A 170 4.56 -17.53 -4.89
CA GLN A 170 4.80 -18.40 -3.74
C GLN A 170 4.44 -17.69 -2.42
N LEU A 171 4.85 -16.44 -2.24
CA LEU A 171 4.52 -15.64 -1.06
C LEU A 171 3.00 -15.51 -0.89
N ARG A 172 2.31 -15.18 -1.97
CA ARG A 172 0.85 -15.11 -1.97
C ARG A 172 0.19 -16.45 -1.62
N ALA A 173 0.72 -17.57 -2.12
CA ALA A 173 0.21 -18.90 -1.77
C ALA A 173 0.39 -19.23 -0.28
N ILE A 174 1.46 -18.76 0.35
CA ILE A 174 1.65 -18.88 1.80
C ILE A 174 0.59 -18.07 2.55
N LEU A 175 0.38 -16.81 2.17
CA LEU A 175 -0.62 -15.94 2.80
C LEU A 175 -2.03 -16.52 2.67
N ARG A 176 -2.38 -17.05 1.50
CA ARG A 176 -3.67 -17.73 1.29
C ARG A 176 -3.85 -18.92 2.25
N ARG A 177 -2.86 -19.81 2.35
CA ARG A 177 -2.91 -20.94 3.29
C ARG A 177 -3.08 -20.48 4.74
N ASN A 178 -2.47 -19.35 5.12
CA ASN A 178 -2.65 -18.78 6.45
C ASN A 178 -4.10 -18.29 6.66
N SER A 179 -4.70 -17.67 5.64
CA SER A 179 -6.11 -17.29 5.67
C SER A 179 -7.04 -18.51 5.78
N GLU A 180 -6.80 -19.56 4.98
CA GLU A 180 -7.55 -20.82 5.03
C GLU A 180 -7.51 -21.45 6.43
N LYS A 181 -6.31 -21.61 7.01
CA LYS A 181 -6.15 -22.15 8.37
C LYS A 181 -6.87 -21.33 9.44
N LYS A 182 -6.86 -19.99 9.27
CA LYS A 182 -7.53 -19.09 10.22
C LYS A 182 -9.05 -19.22 10.15
N LEU A 183 -9.60 -19.43 8.95
CA LEU A 183 -11.03 -19.67 8.75
C LEU A 183 -11.45 -21.04 9.30
N GLU A 184 -10.69 -22.12 9.02
CA GLU A 184 -10.94 -23.47 9.51
C GLU A 184 -10.90 -23.56 11.05
N ALA A 185 -10.02 -22.81 11.72
CA ALA A 185 -9.92 -22.80 13.17
C ALA A 185 -11.11 -22.14 13.90
N ALA A 186 -12.00 -21.50 13.16
CA ALA A 186 -13.17 -20.77 13.70
C ALA A 186 -14.51 -21.52 13.43
N GLU A 187 -14.47 -22.64 12.71
CA GLU A 187 -15.57 -23.58 12.51
C GLU A 187 -15.62 -24.62 13.65
#